data_beb086daf2ebb0cd438f102739829de9
#
_entry.id   beb086daf2ebb0cd438f102739829de9
#
_cell.length_a   1.000
_cell.length_b   1.000
_cell.length_c   1.000
_cell.angle_alpha   90.00
_cell.angle_beta   90.00
_cell.angle_gamma   90.00
#
_symmetry.space_group_name_H-M   'P 1'
#
loop_
_entity.id
_entity.type
_entity.pdbx_description
1 polymer ?
#
loop_
_entity_poly.entity_id
_entity_poly.type
_entity_poly.pdbx_seq_one_letter_code
_entity_poly.pdbx_strand_id
1 'polypeptide(L)'
;VGRMLAMKFAGRYVQFGLVPGGGQMHRKALKVFGVANAERTEFRFHINQLSEFHKLLIQTGYDNPKLYHKVEVPVKSTPEVEFTVDSKYVPRDYQVPIVEYITKKDPKCKLVGLQTGGGKSLVAMLGISKLKKIPCIIVKPAYIEKWTEDLIKTYNLTVEDIMVVQGGKHLMALLTLMKEKKLEYKAVILSNRTMQIWLSAYERNKEETMELGYCIHPHEFFEHIGAGVRLIDEVHQDFHFNFKLDLYTNVEYAISLSATLITNDPFLRNMHEVAYPLKDRYVSPPLKKYVNSFAIHYRFDKPDRIRTSEYGSNNYSHNAVEASILNNKETTYAYLNLIDYVLSIGYLKSKKKDKRCIIFAYSVEMCTKVKEFLEGKYPEYDVRRYVGPDPYENLMQAEIIVSTLGSSGTAIDIPSLTNVVLTTAVDSIQSNVQSLGRLRELDNGNTPTEFHYFVCEDIPKHLEYHQRKKEMLSQRAKSFIDVYSGHVL
;
A
#
# COMPACT_ATOMS: atom_id res chain seq x y z
N VAL A 1 8.66 -37.29 4.77
CA VAL A 1 7.61 -36.53 4.01
C VAL A 1 7.48 -35.13 4.59
N GLY A 2 7.09 -34.94 5.85
CA GLY A 2 6.85 -33.64 6.46
C GLY A 2 8.03 -32.66 6.35
N ARG A 3 9.28 -33.13 6.54
CA ARG A 3 10.48 -32.29 6.37
C ARG A 3 10.66 -31.80 4.93
N MET A 4 10.39 -32.65 3.97
CA MET A 4 10.45 -32.31 2.53
C MET A 4 9.37 -31.31 2.13
N LEU A 5 8.14 -31.50 2.58
CA LEU A 5 7.03 -30.57 2.35
C LEU A 5 7.33 -29.21 2.97
N ALA A 6 7.85 -29.17 4.21
CA ALA A 6 8.24 -27.93 4.86
C ALA A 6 9.35 -27.20 4.10
N MET A 7 10.33 -27.92 3.56
CA MET A 7 11.40 -27.31 2.75
C MET A 7 10.86 -26.70 1.45
N LYS A 8 9.94 -27.35 0.78
CA LYS A 8 9.42 -26.91 -0.52
C LYS A 8 8.34 -25.83 -0.39
N PHE A 9 7.36 -26.03 0.49
CA PHE A 9 6.16 -25.19 0.55
C PHE A 9 6.12 -24.23 1.73
N ALA A 10 6.91 -24.44 2.78
CA ALA A 10 7.06 -23.52 3.91
C ALA A 10 8.43 -22.80 3.88
N GLY A 11 8.93 -22.49 2.68
CA GLY A 11 10.19 -21.79 2.49
C GLY A 11 10.19 -20.44 3.23
N ARG A 12 11.28 -20.14 3.95
CA ARG A 12 11.41 -18.93 4.75
C ARG A 12 12.55 -18.08 4.22
N TYR A 13 12.26 -16.81 4.01
CA TYR A 13 13.31 -15.81 3.82
C TYR A 13 13.75 -15.30 5.19
N VAL A 14 15.06 -15.44 5.48
CA VAL A 14 15.65 -15.03 6.76
C VAL A 14 16.60 -13.89 6.51
N GLN A 15 16.37 -12.78 7.18
CA GLN A 15 17.28 -11.64 7.19
C GLN A 15 17.95 -11.55 8.56
N PHE A 16 19.25 -11.27 8.55
CA PHE A 16 19.99 -10.93 9.75
C PHE A 16 20.00 -9.42 9.92
N GLY A 17 19.60 -8.94 11.07
CA GLY A 17 19.59 -7.52 11.40
C GLY A 17 20.26 -7.27 12.75
N LEU A 18 20.95 -6.14 12.86
CA LEU A 18 21.46 -5.65 14.16
C LEU A 18 20.29 -5.15 15.01
N VAL A 19 20.33 -5.49 16.30
CA VAL A 19 19.38 -4.92 17.27
C VAL A 19 19.87 -3.54 17.65
N PRO A 20 18.98 -2.52 17.65
CA PRO A 20 19.33 -1.20 18.17
C PRO A 20 19.85 -1.30 19.63
N GLY A 21 21.09 -0.86 19.87
CA GLY A 21 21.71 -0.85 21.21
C GLY A 21 22.49 -2.09 21.64
N GLY A 22 22.61 -3.12 20.81
CA GLY A 22 23.40 -4.31 21.14
C GLY A 22 24.07 -4.93 19.92
N GLY A 23 25.34 -5.25 20.00
CA GLY A 23 26.15 -5.83 18.92
C GLY A 23 25.79 -7.25 18.50
N GLN A 24 24.60 -7.76 18.84
CA GLN A 24 24.14 -9.09 18.47
C GLN A 24 23.24 -9.07 17.24
N MET A 25 23.56 -9.94 16.28
CA MET A 25 22.72 -10.17 15.10
C MET A 25 21.54 -11.07 15.45
N HIS A 26 20.33 -10.56 15.32
CA HIS A 26 19.12 -11.37 15.44
C HIS A 26 18.66 -11.88 14.09
N ARG A 27 18.31 -13.17 14.06
CA ARG A 27 17.70 -13.83 12.92
C ARG A 27 16.21 -13.53 12.91
N LYS A 28 15.74 -12.77 11.93
CA LYS A 28 14.30 -12.48 11.73
C LYS A 28 13.81 -13.19 10.48
N ALA A 29 12.87 -14.12 10.62
CA ALA A 29 12.15 -14.68 9.47
C ALA A 29 11.13 -13.65 8.99
N LEU A 30 11.35 -13.07 7.81
CA LEU A 30 10.54 -11.96 7.30
C LEU A 30 9.41 -12.41 6.38
N LYS A 31 9.57 -13.53 5.68
CA LYS A 31 8.66 -13.95 4.61
C LYS A 31 8.52 -15.47 4.60
N VAL A 32 7.32 -15.97 4.39
CA VAL A 32 7.02 -17.41 4.45
C VAL A 32 6.03 -17.76 3.33
N PHE A 33 6.37 -18.74 2.50
CA PHE A 33 5.49 -19.27 1.44
C PHE A 33 4.36 -20.16 1.95
N GLY A 34 4.49 -20.68 3.14
CA GLY A 34 3.52 -21.56 3.77
C GLY A 34 3.77 -21.65 5.26
N VAL A 35 2.87 -22.26 5.97
CA VAL A 35 2.93 -22.43 7.42
C VAL A 35 2.94 -23.91 7.74
N ALA A 36 3.84 -24.33 8.65
CA ALA A 36 3.90 -25.67 9.21
C ALA A 36 3.81 -25.57 10.74
N ASN A 37 3.10 -26.51 11.38
CA ASN A 37 3.16 -26.65 12.83
C ASN A 37 4.56 -27.10 13.30
N ALA A 38 4.81 -27.04 14.61
CA ALA A 38 6.13 -27.36 15.17
C ALA A 38 6.53 -28.82 14.87
N GLU A 39 5.60 -29.75 14.93
CA GLU A 39 5.80 -31.18 14.69
C GLU A 39 5.93 -31.51 13.20
N ARG A 40 5.62 -30.55 12.31
CA ARG A 40 5.62 -30.71 10.85
C ARG A 40 4.65 -31.81 10.37
N THR A 41 3.52 -31.90 11.03
CA THR A 41 2.40 -32.80 10.68
C THR A 41 1.30 -32.06 9.93
N GLU A 42 1.18 -30.73 10.13
CA GLU A 42 0.24 -29.87 9.42
C GLU A 42 0.99 -28.84 8.56
N PHE A 43 0.51 -28.68 7.33
CA PHE A 43 1.05 -27.71 6.37
C PHE A 43 -0.07 -26.92 5.74
N ARG A 44 0.10 -25.60 5.64
CA ARG A 44 -0.76 -24.70 4.87
C ARG A 44 0.07 -24.05 3.77
N PHE A 45 -0.38 -24.14 2.56
CA PHE A 45 0.24 -23.49 1.39
C PHE A 45 -0.85 -22.98 0.46
N HIS A 46 -0.50 -22.07 -0.44
CA HIS A 46 -1.46 -21.41 -1.31
C HIS A 46 -2.11 -22.40 -2.28
N ILE A 47 -3.42 -22.26 -2.52
CA ILE A 47 -4.20 -23.15 -3.40
C ILE A 47 -3.59 -23.26 -4.82
N ASN A 48 -3.02 -22.17 -5.33
CA ASN A 48 -2.37 -22.15 -6.63
C ASN A 48 -1.10 -23.01 -6.72
N GLN A 49 -0.58 -23.51 -5.59
CA GLN A 49 0.53 -24.47 -5.53
C GLN A 49 0.06 -25.94 -5.51
N LEU A 50 -1.24 -26.21 -5.58
CA LEU A 50 -1.78 -27.54 -5.54
C LEU A 50 -1.24 -28.46 -6.65
N SER A 51 -1.06 -27.91 -7.86
CA SER A 51 -0.47 -28.66 -8.98
C SER A 51 0.99 -29.05 -8.72
N GLU A 52 1.76 -28.18 -8.10
CA GLU A 52 3.14 -28.49 -7.72
C GLU A 52 3.21 -29.52 -6.59
N PHE A 53 2.26 -29.44 -5.65
CA PHE A 53 2.13 -30.43 -4.61
C PHE A 53 1.83 -31.83 -5.17
N HIS A 54 0.90 -31.95 -6.12
CA HIS A 54 0.62 -33.23 -6.79
C HIS A 54 1.83 -33.77 -7.55
N LYS A 55 2.54 -32.91 -8.27
CA LYS A 55 3.80 -33.32 -8.96
C LYS A 55 4.84 -33.85 -7.95
N LEU A 56 4.95 -33.22 -6.80
CA LEU A 56 5.87 -33.68 -5.76
C LEU A 56 5.47 -35.04 -5.20
N LEU A 57 4.17 -35.29 -4.98
CA LEU A 57 3.68 -36.59 -4.52
C LEU A 57 4.04 -37.69 -5.54
N ILE A 58 3.82 -37.47 -6.83
CA ILE A 58 4.18 -38.39 -7.92
C ILE A 58 5.70 -38.67 -7.89
N GLN A 59 6.52 -37.61 -7.89
CA GLN A 59 7.99 -37.74 -7.92
C GLN A 59 8.57 -38.49 -6.74
N THR A 60 7.86 -38.50 -5.61
CA THR A 60 8.31 -39.11 -4.36
C THR A 60 7.63 -40.44 -4.06
N GLY A 61 6.76 -40.95 -4.96
CA GLY A 61 6.06 -42.22 -4.80
C GLY A 61 4.95 -42.19 -3.75
N TYR A 62 4.46 -40.98 -3.37
CA TYR A 62 3.34 -40.80 -2.44
C TYR A 62 2.02 -40.46 -3.14
N ASP A 63 1.92 -40.68 -4.43
CA ASP A 63 0.72 -40.45 -5.25
C ASP A 63 -0.34 -41.54 -5.13
N ASN A 64 -0.07 -42.65 -4.42
CA ASN A 64 -1.01 -43.72 -4.21
C ASN A 64 -2.22 -43.25 -3.38
N PRO A 65 -3.46 -43.29 -3.92
CA PRO A 65 -4.68 -42.85 -3.24
C PRO A 65 -4.94 -43.55 -1.90
N LYS A 66 -4.34 -44.74 -1.67
CA LYS A 66 -4.43 -45.43 -0.39
C LYS A 66 -3.64 -44.78 0.74
N LEU A 67 -2.70 -43.87 0.39
CA LEU A 67 -1.84 -43.18 1.35
C LEU A 67 -2.37 -41.82 1.82
N TYR A 68 -3.44 -41.29 1.18
CA TYR A 68 -4.04 -40.02 1.55
C TYR A 68 -5.52 -39.95 1.23
N HIS A 69 -6.24 -39.13 1.97
CA HIS A 69 -7.62 -38.77 1.67
C HIS A 69 -7.69 -37.34 1.22
N LYS A 70 -8.28 -37.08 0.04
CA LYS A 70 -8.60 -35.73 -0.41
C LYS A 70 -9.98 -35.34 0.13
N VAL A 71 -10.01 -34.29 0.94
CA VAL A 71 -11.26 -33.69 1.42
C VAL A 71 -11.34 -32.29 0.84
N GLU A 72 -12.40 -32.01 0.10
CA GLU A 72 -12.72 -30.65 -0.34
C GLU A 72 -13.65 -30.03 0.70
N VAL A 73 -13.20 -28.95 1.34
CA VAL A 73 -14.04 -28.17 2.24
C VAL A 73 -14.77 -27.12 1.39
N PRO A 74 -16.09 -27.26 1.19
CA PRO A 74 -16.84 -26.29 0.40
C PRO A 74 -16.88 -24.94 1.12
N VAL A 75 -16.83 -23.87 0.34
CA VAL A 75 -17.15 -22.53 0.85
C VAL A 75 -18.64 -22.50 1.15
N LYS A 76 -19.00 -22.22 2.39
CA LYS A 76 -20.41 -22.08 2.75
C LYS A 76 -20.99 -20.82 2.12
N SER A 77 -22.21 -20.93 1.60
CA SER A 77 -22.94 -19.77 1.08
C SER A 77 -23.25 -18.81 2.22
N THR A 78 -22.95 -17.56 2.02
CA THR A 78 -23.20 -16.48 2.99
C THR A 78 -24.52 -15.77 2.70
N PRO A 79 -25.10 -15.08 3.68
CA PRO A 79 -26.31 -14.28 3.49
C PRO A 79 -26.18 -13.28 2.34
N GLU A 80 -27.28 -13.02 1.65
CA GLU A 80 -27.35 -11.96 0.65
C GLU A 80 -27.68 -10.62 1.31
N VAL A 81 -27.03 -9.57 0.81
CA VAL A 81 -27.24 -8.19 1.24
C VAL A 81 -27.38 -7.31 0.03
N GLU A 82 -28.45 -6.54 0.00
CA GLU A 82 -28.69 -5.56 -1.07
C GLU A 82 -27.95 -4.25 -0.81
N PHE A 83 -27.26 -3.76 -1.83
CA PHE A 83 -26.61 -2.46 -1.82
C PHE A 83 -27.22 -1.56 -2.90
N THR A 84 -27.79 -0.44 -2.49
CA THR A 84 -28.30 0.58 -3.41
C THR A 84 -27.17 1.56 -3.73
N VAL A 85 -26.61 1.46 -4.92
CA VAL A 85 -25.56 2.38 -5.38
C VAL A 85 -26.19 3.74 -5.73
N ASP A 86 -25.63 4.82 -5.19
CA ASP A 86 -26.07 6.19 -5.53
C ASP A 86 -25.87 6.44 -7.04
N SER A 87 -26.90 6.96 -7.69
CA SER A 87 -26.97 7.15 -9.14
C SER A 87 -25.89 8.02 -9.75
N LYS A 88 -25.20 8.84 -8.95
CA LYS A 88 -24.05 9.64 -9.40
C LYS A 88 -22.79 8.79 -9.68
N TYR A 89 -22.72 7.55 -9.16
CA TYR A 89 -21.59 6.66 -9.33
C TYR A 89 -21.80 5.72 -10.53
N VAL A 90 -21.61 6.27 -11.72
CA VAL A 90 -21.67 5.50 -12.97
C VAL A 90 -20.25 5.04 -13.35
N PRO A 91 -20.05 3.75 -13.65
CA PRO A 91 -18.73 3.29 -14.10
C PRO A 91 -18.36 3.89 -15.45
N ARG A 92 -17.12 4.31 -15.60
CA ARG A 92 -16.56 4.71 -16.90
C ARG A 92 -16.36 3.47 -17.77
N ASP A 93 -16.29 3.65 -19.10
CA ASP A 93 -16.18 2.54 -20.06
C ASP A 93 -15.07 1.55 -19.72
N TYR A 94 -13.89 2.03 -19.32
CA TYR A 94 -12.77 1.17 -18.92
C TYR A 94 -12.98 0.46 -17.57
N GLN A 95 -13.93 0.91 -16.75
CA GLN A 95 -14.23 0.29 -15.44
C GLN A 95 -15.25 -0.84 -15.57
N VAL A 96 -16.10 -0.82 -16.58
CA VAL A 96 -17.14 -1.84 -16.80
C VAL A 96 -16.54 -3.26 -16.85
N PRO A 97 -15.53 -3.56 -17.69
CA PRO A 97 -14.94 -4.90 -17.73
C PRO A 97 -14.22 -5.29 -16.43
N ILE A 98 -13.79 -4.32 -15.62
CA ILE A 98 -13.20 -4.59 -14.29
C ILE A 98 -14.29 -5.08 -13.34
N VAL A 99 -15.44 -4.40 -13.32
CA VAL A 99 -16.59 -4.81 -12.51
C VAL A 99 -17.04 -6.22 -12.90
N GLU A 100 -17.12 -6.52 -14.20
CA GLU A 100 -17.44 -7.85 -14.69
C GLU A 100 -16.40 -8.90 -14.25
N TYR A 101 -15.12 -8.56 -14.30
CA TYR A 101 -14.06 -9.46 -13.81
C TYR A 101 -14.21 -9.76 -12.31
N ILE A 102 -14.51 -8.76 -11.51
CA ILE A 102 -14.71 -8.90 -10.06
C ILE A 102 -15.85 -9.90 -9.76
N THR A 103 -16.92 -9.87 -10.54
CA THR A 103 -18.13 -10.68 -10.30
C THR A 103 -18.02 -12.13 -10.79
N LYS A 104 -17.00 -12.49 -11.57
CA LYS A 104 -16.79 -13.88 -11.99
C LYS A 104 -16.51 -14.78 -10.79
N LYS A 105 -16.97 -16.04 -10.85
CA LYS A 105 -16.62 -17.02 -9.81
C LYS A 105 -15.13 -17.38 -9.83
N ASP A 106 -14.55 -17.52 -11.01
CA ASP A 106 -13.13 -17.84 -11.20
C ASP A 106 -12.39 -16.67 -11.83
N PRO A 107 -11.12 -16.47 -11.46
CA PRO A 107 -10.36 -17.15 -10.41
C PRO A 107 -10.87 -16.79 -9.00
N LYS A 108 -10.67 -17.68 -8.02
CA LYS A 108 -11.06 -17.41 -6.62
C LYS A 108 -10.30 -16.23 -6.03
N CYS A 109 -8.98 -16.17 -6.26
CA CYS A 109 -8.13 -15.04 -5.85
C CYS A 109 -7.94 -14.09 -7.03
N LYS A 110 -8.57 -12.94 -6.98
CA LYS A 110 -8.54 -11.95 -8.05
C LYS A 110 -7.62 -10.78 -7.71
N LEU A 111 -6.78 -10.38 -8.64
CA LEU A 111 -6.05 -9.13 -8.57
C LEU A 111 -6.59 -8.13 -9.58
N VAL A 112 -6.98 -6.96 -9.11
CA VAL A 112 -7.33 -5.82 -9.95
C VAL A 112 -6.18 -4.82 -9.92
N GLY A 113 -5.42 -4.78 -11.03
CA GLY A 113 -4.36 -3.81 -11.27
C GLY A 113 -4.92 -2.56 -11.96
N LEU A 114 -5.15 -1.50 -11.20
CA LEU A 114 -5.67 -0.24 -11.72
C LEU A 114 -4.80 0.91 -11.21
N GLN A 115 -4.36 1.76 -12.12
CA GLN A 115 -3.52 2.92 -11.76
C GLN A 115 -4.17 3.80 -10.69
N THR A 116 -3.35 4.50 -9.93
CA THR A 116 -3.81 5.49 -8.96
C THR A 116 -4.68 6.54 -9.66
N GLY A 117 -5.83 6.88 -9.08
CA GLY A 117 -6.81 7.75 -9.74
C GLY A 117 -7.79 7.07 -10.70
N GLY A 118 -7.58 5.79 -11.02
CA GLY A 118 -8.48 5.01 -11.87
C GLY A 118 -9.78 4.57 -11.21
N GLY A 119 -10.01 4.90 -9.92
CA GLY A 119 -11.23 4.57 -9.20
C GLY A 119 -11.28 3.14 -8.66
N LYS A 120 -10.15 2.62 -8.13
CA LYS A 120 -10.07 1.26 -7.53
C LYS A 120 -11.18 0.97 -6.52
N SER A 121 -11.39 1.88 -5.56
CA SER A 121 -12.43 1.71 -4.54
C SER A 121 -13.82 1.66 -5.16
N LEU A 122 -14.10 2.52 -6.14
CA LEU A 122 -15.39 2.55 -6.83
C LEU A 122 -15.66 1.24 -7.59
N VAL A 123 -14.72 0.75 -8.41
CA VAL A 123 -14.95 -0.50 -9.16
C VAL A 123 -15.12 -1.68 -8.22
N ALA A 124 -14.42 -1.70 -7.07
CA ALA A 124 -14.62 -2.73 -6.05
C ALA A 124 -16.02 -2.66 -5.45
N MET A 125 -16.48 -1.48 -5.07
CA MET A 125 -17.83 -1.29 -4.53
C MET A 125 -18.92 -1.64 -5.57
N LEU A 126 -18.78 -1.20 -6.82
CA LEU A 126 -19.70 -1.60 -7.89
C LEU A 126 -19.73 -3.12 -8.12
N GLY A 127 -18.58 -3.79 -7.98
CA GLY A 127 -18.50 -5.25 -8.03
C GLY A 127 -19.23 -5.90 -6.83
N ILE A 128 -18.97 -5.42 -5.62
CA ILE A 128 -19.59 -5.92 -4.38
C ILE A 128 -21.11 -5.77 -4.42
N SER A 129 -21.64 -4.65 -4.92
CA SER A 129 -23.09 -4.47 -5.03
C SER A 129 -23.74 -5.52 -5.94
N LYS A 130 -23.06 -5.93 -7.02
CA LYS A 130 -23.54 -6.99 -7.91
C LYS A 130 -23.42 -8.40 -7.30
N LEU A 131 -22.43 -8.60 -6.44
CA LEU A 131 -22.24 -9.88 -5.74
C LEU A 131 -23.26 -10.09 -4.62
N LYS A 132 -23.85 -9.02 -4.09
CA LYS A 132 -24.86 -9.06 -3.02
C LYS A 132 -24.39 -9.83 -1.78
N LYS A 133 -23.14 -9.69 -1.41
CA LYS A 133 -22.51 -10.40 -0.27
C LYS A 133 -21.89 -9.41 0.68
N ILE A 134 -21.91 -9.72 1.98
CA ILE A 134 -21.23 -8.90 3.00
C ILE A 134 -19.73 -8.86 2.69
N PRO A 135 -19.15 -7.67 2.45
CA PRO A 135 -17.71 -7.52 2.30
C PRO A 135 -17.01 -7.40 3.64
N CYS A 136 -15.87 -8.08 3.78
CA CYS A 136 -14.85 -7.80 4.78
C CYS A 136 -13.68 -7.08 4.08
N ILE A 137 -13.56 -5.78 4.31
CA ILE A 137 -12.57 -4.90 3.69
C ILE A 137 -11.38 -4.77 4.63
N ILE A 138 -10.22 -5.28 4.21
CA ILE A 138 -9.00 -5.30 5.01
C ILE A 138 -8.06 -4.20 4.53
N VAL A 139 -7.80 -3.25 5.42
CA VAL A 139 -7.02 -2.05 5.12
C VAL A 139 -6.06 -1.68 6.24
N LYS A 140 -5.08 -0.83 5.95
CA LYS A 140 -4.27 -0.21 7.00
C LYS A 140 -5.12 0.72 7.87
N PRO A 141 -4.77 0.90 9.16
CA PRO A 141 -5.50 1.79 10.08
C PRO A 141 -5.78 3.17 9.49
N ALA A 142 -4.82 3.76 8.79
CA ALA A 142 -4.95 5.08 8.16
C ALA A 142 -6.01 5.17 7.04
N TYR A 143 -6.53 4.05 6.56
CA TYR A 143 -7.53 4.03 5.47
C TYR A 143 -8.93 3.63 5.93
N ILE A 144 -9.10 3.31 7.21
CA ILE A 144 -10.39 2.89 7.78
C ILE A 144 -11.45 3.98 7.58
N GLU A 145 -11.14 5.21 7.98
CA GLU A 145 -12.06 6.36 7.87
C GLU A 145 -12.47 6.60 6.42
N LYS A 146 -11.49 6.65 5.51
CA LYS A 146 -11.75 6.80 4.07
C LYS A 146 -12.69 5.72 3.52
N TRP A 147 -12.45 4.44 3.84
CA TRP A 147 -13.30 3.35 3.37
C TRP A 147 -14.69 3.39 3.99
N THR A 148 -14.81 3.81 5.25
CA THR A 148 -16.09 4.04 5.91
C THR A 148 -16.88 5.12 5.17
N GLU A 149 -16.27 6.27 4.91
CA GLU A 149 -16.91 7.35 4.14
C GLU A 149 -17.28 6.93 2.71
N ASP A 150 -16.37 6.22 2.02
CA ASP A 150 -16.62 5.75 0.65
C ASP A 150 -17.81 4.79 0.60
N LEU A 151 -17.97 3.88 1.58
CA LEU A 151 -19.12 2.98 1.68
C LEU A 151 -20.42 3.74 1.96
N ILE A 152 -20.40 4.66 2.93
CA ILE A 152 -21.57 5.50 3.27
C ILE A 152 -22.02 6.28 2.04
N LYS A 153 -21.10 6.97 1.37
CA LYS A 153 -21.40 7.82 0.21
C LYS A 153 -21.85 7.01 -1.02
N THR A 154 -21.27 5.82 -1.23
CA THR A 154 -21.56 5.02 -2.43
C THR A 154 -22.86 4.23 -2.31
N TYR A 155 -23.18 3.73 -1.12
CA TYR A 155 -24.33 2.85 -0.92
C TYR A 155 -25.45 3.48 -0.10
N ASN A 156 -25.32 4.75 0.27
CA ASN A 156 -26.28 5.42 1.18
C ASN A 156 -26.47 4.65 2.50
N LEU A 157 -25.38 4.08 3.03
CA LEU A 157 -25.36 3.39 4.32
C LEU A 157 -25.25 4.38 5.46
N THR A 158 -25.61 3.92 6.65
CA THR A 158 -25.35 4.63 7.91
C THR A 158 -24.10 4.06 8.61
N VAL A 159 -23.64 4.71 9.66
CA VAL A 159 -22.47 4.23 10.42
C VAL A 159 -22.80 2.89 11.10
N GLU A 160 -24.04 2.67 11.48
CA GLU A 160 -24.53 1.44 12.13
C GLU A 160 -24.50 0.23 11.19
N ASP A 161 -24.60 0.45 9.87
CA ASP A 161 -24.49 -0.60 8.86
C ASP A 161 -23.06 -1.13 8.69
N ILE A 162 -22.05 -0.45 9.27
CA ILE A 162 -20.64 -0.73 9.04
C ILE A 162 -19.94 -1.10 10.35
N MET A 163 -19.49 -2.34 10.45
CA MET A 163 -18.68 -2.80 11.58
C MET A 163 -17.20 -2.47 11.36
N VAL A 164 -16.66 -1.56 12.17
CA VAL A 164 -15.22 -1.23 12.15
C VAL A 164 -14.48 -1.99 13.25
N VAL A 165 -13.45 -2.75 12.85
CA VAL A 165 -12.66 -3.59 13.75
C VAL A 165 -11.20 -3.14 13.77
N GLN A 166 -10.80 -2.49 14.86
CA GLN A 166 -9.43 -2.03 15.09
C GLN A 166 -8.97 -2.40 16.50
N GLY A 167 -8.01 -3.31 16.59
CA GLY A 167 -7.48 -3.84 17.85
C GLY A 167 -8.11 -5.15 18.29
N GLY A 168 -7.37 -5.90 19.13
CA GLY A 168 -7.77 -7.25 19.57
C GLY A 168 -9.07 -7.28 20.35
N LYS A 169 -9.33 -6.27 21.20
CA LYS A 169 -10.58 -6.17 21.98
C LYS A 169 -11.81 -6.06 21.07
N HIS A 170 -11.75 -5.21 20.04
CA HIS A 170 -12.84 -5.07 19.06
C HIS A 170 -13.04 -6.33 18.26
N LEU A 171 -11.95 -7.03 17.90
CA LEU A 171 -12.04 -8.31 17.21
C LEU A 171 -12.72 -9.37 18.06
N MET A 172 -12.30 -9.53 19.32
CA MET A 172 -12.93 -10.48 20.27
C MET A 172 -14.40 -10.16 20.49
N ALA A 173 -14.74 -8.87 20.66
CA ALA A 173 -16.14 -8.44 20.82
C ALA A 173 -16.99 -8.81 19.59
N LEU A 174 -16.50 -8.52 18.37
CA LEU A 174 -17.17 -8.92 17.13
C LEU A 174 -17.44 -10.44 17.10
N LEU A 175 -16.40 -11.24 17.34
CA LEU A 175 -16.53 -12.70 17.29
C LEU A 175 -17.53 -13.24 18.30
N THR A 176 -17.56 -12.70 19.51
CA THR A 176 -18.51 -13.09 20.57
C THR A 176 -19.93 -12.71 20.21
N LEU A 177 -20.14 -11.44 19.78
CA LEU A 177 -21.47 -10.96 19.42
C LEU A 177 -22.07 -11.71 18.21
N MET A 178 -21.24 -12.08 17.23
CA MET A 178 -21.67 -12.89 16.10
C MET A 178 -22.05 -14.31 16.54
N LYS A 179 -21.29 -14.92 17.44
CA LYS A 179 -21.63 -16.23 18.02
C LYS A 179 -22.98 -16.20 18.73
N GLU A 180 -23.27 -15.08 19.41
CA GLU A 180 -24.54 -14.89 20.13
C GLU A 180 -25.68 -14.41 19.21
N LYS A 181 -25.42 -14.16 17.91
CA LYS A 181 -26.37 -13.59 16.92
C LYS A 181 -26.98 -12.26 17.37
N LYS A 182 -26.20 -11.44 18.06
CA LYS A 182 -26.61 -10.13 18.60
C LYS A 182 -26.22 -8.95 17.74
N LEU A 183 -25.63 -9.17 16.57
CA LEU A 183 -25.09 -8.11 15.74
C LEU A 183 -25.51 -8.31 14.28
N GLU A 184 -26.03 -7.23 13.69
CA GLU A 184 -26.32 -7.13 12.27
C GLU A 184 -25.52 -5.99 11.64
N TYR A 185 -25.01 -6.17 10.45
CA TYR A 185 -24.30 -5.18 9.64
C TYR A 185 -24.33 -5.57 8.16
N LYS A 186 -23.99 -4.62 7.31
CA LYS A 186 -23.89 -4.84 5.86
C LYS A 186 -22.45 -4.91 5.36
N ALA A 187 -21.50 -4.32 6.08
CA ALA A 187 -20.09 -4.35 5.72
C ALA A 187 -19.20 -4.42 6.97
N VAL A 188 -18.02 -5.03 6.83
CA VAL A 188 -16.97 -5.07 7.86
C VAL A 188 -15.73 -4.38 7.32
N ILE A 189 -15.16 -3.43 8.06
CA ILE A 189 -13.84 -2.84 7.80
C ILE A 189 -12.90 -3.33 8.90
N LEU A 190 -11.84 -4.03 8.50
CA LEU A 190 -10.90 -4.66 9.41
C LEU A 190 -9.50 -4.10 9.24
N SER A 191 -8.89 -3.64 10.33
CA SER A 191 -7.48 -3.27 10.34
C SER A 191 -6.58 -4.47 10.02
N ASN A 192 -5.75 -4.37 8.99
CA ASN A 192 -4.76 -5.41 8.64
C ASN A 192 -3.81 -5.69 9.82
N ARG A 193 -3.48 -4.68 10.61
CA ARG A 193 -2.62 -4.83 11.80
C ARG A 193 -3.28 -5.69 12.87
N THR A 194 -4.58 -5.55 13.08
CA THR A 194 -5.36 -6.37 14.02
C THR A 194 -5.30 -7.84 13.62
N MET A 195 -5.55 -8.12 12.34
CA MET A 195 -5.49 -9.49 11.81
C MET A 195 -4.07 -10.07 11.86
N GLN A 196 -3.06 -9.28 11.55
CA GLN A 196 -1.66 -9.68 11.62
C GLN A 196 -1.25 -10.11 13.04
N ILE A 197 -1.66 -9.33 14.05
CA ILE A 197 -1.37 -9.64 15.45
C ILE A 197 -2.05 -10.93 15.86
N TRP A 198 -3.34 -11.10 15.54
CA TRP A 198 -4.10 -12.31 15.85
C TRP A 198 -3.50 -13.56 15.19
N LEU A 199 -3.26 -13.53 13.88
CA LEU A 199 -2.63 -14.66 13.16
C LEU A 199 -1.25 -15.01 13.74
N SER A 200 -0.45 -14.00 14.06
CA SER A 200 0.90 -14.22 14.62
C SER A 200 0.86 -14.81 16.03
N ALA A 201 -0.10 -14.42 16.86
CA ALA A 201 -0.33 -15.00 18.17
C ALA A 201 -0.79 -16.46 18.04
N TYR A 202 -1.77 -16.72 17.19
CA TYR A 202 -2.32 -18.06 16.93
C TYR A 202 -1.25 -19.04 16.42
N GLU A 203 -0.39 -18.62 15.49
CA GLU A 203 0.69 -19.44 14.96
C GLU A 203 1.80 -19.73 15.99
N ARG A 204 1.96 -18.83 16.98
CA ARG A 204 2.94 -19.00 18.06
C ARG A 204 2.44 -19.97 19.10
N ASN A 205 1.23 -19.78 19.57
CA ASN A 205 0.60 -20.63 20.57
C ASN A 205 -0.94 -20.60 20.37
N LYS A 206 -1.45 -21.65 19.75
CA LYS A 206 -2.88 -21.81 19.44
C LYS A 206 -3.73 -21.82 20.71
N GLU A 207 -3.33 -22.60 21.71
CA GLU A 207 -4.07 -22.80 22.96
C GLU A 207 -4.19 -21.50 23.75
N GLU A 208 -3.06 -20.85 24.00
CA GLU A 208 -2.99 -19.55 24.67
C GLU A 208 -3.87 -18.49 23.96
N THR A 209 -3.85 -18.47 22.62
CA THR A 209 -4.67 -17.51 21.85
C THR A 209 -6.17 -17.77 22.05
N MET A 210 -6.57 -19.03 22.10
CA MET A 210 -7.97 -19.38 22.35
C MET A 210 -8.39 -19.05 23.79
N GLU A 211 -7.51 -19.24 24.77
CA GLU A 211 -7.73 -18.89 26.18
C GLU A 211 -7.88 -17.38 26.40
N LEU A 212 -7.23 -16.54 25.56
CA LEU A 212 -7.37 -15.08 25.59
C LEU A 212 -8.77 -14.58 25.21
N GLY A 213 -9.68 -15.47 24.77
CA GLY A 213 -11.07 -15.14 24.44
C GLY A 213 -11.42 -15.10 22.96
N TYR A 214 -10.50 -15.50 22.07
CA TYR A 214 -10.86 -15.74 20.67
C TYR A 214 -11.67 -17.05 20.55
N CYS A 215 -12.93 -16.92 20.25
CA CYS A 215 -13.87 -18.06 20.30
C CYS A 215 -13.89 -18.94 19.04
N ILE A 216 -13.06 -18.65 18.05
CA ILE A 216 -12.95 -19.36 16.77
C ILE A 216 -11.49 -19.42 16.30
N HIS A 217 -11.21 -20.35 15.39
CA HIS A 217 -9.92 -20.40 14.70
C HIS A 217 -9.88 -19.44 13.50
N PRO A 218 -8.69 -18.91 13.12
CA PRO A 218 -8.59 -17.92 12.02
C PRO A 218 -9.17 -18.39 10.67
N HIS A 219 -9.14 -19.68 10.36
CA HIS A 219 -9.69 -20.21 9.11
C HIS A 219 -11.23 -20.24 9.08
N GLU A 220 -11.90 -20.09 10.24
CA GLU A 220 -13.35 -19.99 10.36
C GLU A 220 -13.85 -18.54 10.31
N PHE A 221 -12.93 -17.57 10.34
CA PHE A 221 -13.22 -16.14 10.55
C PHE A 221 -14.26 -15.59 9.58
N PHE A 222 -14.03 -15.74 8.28
CA PHE A 222 -14.92 -15.14 7.27
C PHE A 222 -16.33 -15.76 7.28
N GLU A 223 -16.40 -17.06 7.48
CA GLU A 223 -17.68 -17.75 7.66
C GLU A 223 -18.40 -17.25 8.91
N HIS A 224 -17.68 -17.16 10.03
CA HIS A 224 -18.24 -16.74 11.32
C HIS A 224 -18.84 -15.33 11.28
N ILE A 225 -18.21 -14.41 10.58
CA ILE A 225 -18.71 -13.04 10.39
C ILE A 225 -19.67 -12.92 9.19
N GLY A 226 -20.06 -14.02 8.54
CA GLY A 226 -20.97 -14.01 7.39
C GLY A 226 -20.43 -13.33 6.14
N ALA A 227 -19.12 -13.10 6.02
CA ALA A 227 -18.54 -12.41 4.88
C ALA A 227 -18.38 -13.34 3.67
N GLY A 228 -19.04 -13.00 2.56
CA GLY A 228 -18.88 -13.70 1.27
C GLY A 228 -17.79 -13.10 0.39
N VAL A 229 -17.39 -11.86 0.66
CA VAL A 229 -16.31 -11.16 -0.06
C VAL A 229 -15.22 -10.76 0.91
N ARG A 230 -13.98 -11.14 0.61
CA ARG A 230 -12.78 -10.52 1.21
C ARG A 230 -12.20 -9.53 0.21
N LEU A 231 -12.05 -8.28 0.61
CA LEU A 231 -11.39 -7.24 -0.18
C LEU A 231 -10.13 -6.77 0.55
N ILE A 232 -8.97 -6.75 -0.14
CA ILE A 232 -7.74 -6.15 0.37
C ILE A 232 -7.39 -4.96 -0.51
N ASP A 233 -7.33 -3.76 0.06
CA ASP A 233 -6.85 -2.58 -0.66
C ASP A 233 -5.34 -2.44 -0.51
N GLU A 234 -4.69 -1.96 -1.57
CA GLU A 234 -3.23 -1.79 -1.69
C GLU A 234 -2.46 -3.07 -1.26
N VAL A 235 -2.88 -4.21 -1.81
CA VAL A 235 -2.38 -5.55 -1.42
C VAL A 235 -0.87 -5.70 -1.47
N HIS A 236 -0.18 -4.90 -2.28
CA HIS A 236 1.28 -4.87 -2.36
C HIS A 236 1.94 -4.37 -1.06
N GLN A 237 1.20 -3.61 -0.24
CA GLN A 237 1.66 -3.20 1.09
C GLN A 237 1.53 -4.37 2.05
N ASP A 238 2.60 -4.67 2.79
CA ASP A 238 2.64 -5.83 3.69
C ASP A 238 2.31 -7.16 2.98
N PHE A 239 2.75 -7.32 1.73
CA PHE A 239 2.34 -8.43 0.86
C PHE A 239 2.57 -9.82 1.49
N HIS A 240 3.66 -10.02 2.22
CA HIS A 240 3.92 -11.27 2.91
C HIS A 240 2.85 -11.63 3.95
N PHE A 241 2.26 -10.61 4.61
CA PHE A 241 1.11 -10.81 5.50
C PHE A 241 -0.15 -11.14 4.69
N ASN A 242 -0.43 -10.41 3.63
CA ASN A 242 -1.58 -10.63 2.77
C ASN A 242 -1.54 -12.04 2.13
N PHE A 243 -0.36 -12.49 1.71
CA PHE A 243 -0.14 -13.86 1.25
C PHE A 243 -0.43 -14.89 2.35
N LYS A 244 0.04 -14.65 3.59
CA LYS A 244 -0.25 -15.52 4.73
C LYS A 244 -1.75 -15.55 5.02
N LEU A 245 -2.44 -14.41 4.93
CA LEU A 245 -3.88 -14.34 5.14
C LEU A 245 -4.65 -15.22 4.14
N ASP A 246 -4.17 -15.32 2.89
CA ASP A 246 -4.77 -16.22 1.89
C ASP A 246 -4.78 -17.68 2.35
N LEU A 247 -3.80 -18.11 3.15
CA LEU A 247 -3.74 -19.48 3.70
C LEU A 247 -4.83 -19.79 4.73
N TYR A 248 -5.47 -18.74 5.27
CA TYR A 248 -6.56 -18.83 6.24
C TYR A 248 -7.90 -18.36 5.67
N THR A 249 -7.92 -17.95 4.39
CA THR A 249 -9.14 -17.41 3.77
C THR A 249 -9.96 -18.51 3.14
N ASN A 250 -11.23 -18.60 3.52
CA ASN A 250 -12.24 -19.42 2.86
C ASN A 250 -13.48 -18.56 2.63
N VAL A 251 -13.59 -17.94 1.45
CA VAL A 251 -14.67 -17.03 1.04
C VAL A 251 -15.11 -17.34 -0.39
N GLU A 252 -16.30 -16.89 -0.75
CA GLU A 252 -16.81 -17.02 -2.12
C GLU A 252 -15.99 -16.20 -3.11
N TYR A 253 -15.56 -14.98 -2.71
CA TYR A 253 -14.82 -14.04 -3.55
C TYR A 253 -13.67 -13.40 -2.78
N ALA A 254 -12.44 -13.66 -3.18
CA ALA A 254 -11.25 -13.01 -2.66
C ALA A 254 -10.72 -12.00 -3.69
N ILE A 255 -10.85 -10.71 -3.39
CA ILE A 255 -10.51 -9.60 -4.29
C ILE A 255 -9.37 -8.81 -3.68
N SER A 256 -8.38 -8.47 -4.49
CA SER A 256 -7.25 -7.66 -4.09
C SER A 256 -7.04 -6.52 -5.07
N LEU A 257 -6.84 -5.32 -4.54
CA LEU A 257 -6.63 -4.10 -5.32
C LEU A 257 -5.17 -3.67 -5.21
N SER A 258 -4.59 -3.24 -6.33
CA SER A 258 -3.26 -2.65 -6.34
C SER A 258 -3.10 -1.68 -7.51
N ALA A 259 -2.36 -0.58 -7.30
CA ALA A 259 -1.90 0.24 -8.41
C ALA A 259 -0.73 -0.40 -9.15
N THR A 260 0.09 -1.17 -8.43
CA THR A 260 1.27 -1.85 -8.98
C THR A 260 1.59 -3.09 -8.17
N LEU A 261 1.85 -4.20 -8.86
CA LEU A 261 2.42 -5.42 -8.27
C LEU A 261 3.85 -5.61 -8.76
N ILE A 262 4.67 -4.57 -8.59
CA ILE A 262 6.07 -4.57 -9.03
C ILE A 262 6.96 -4.52 -7.79
N THR A 263 7.93 -5.41 -7.73
CA THR A 263 8.94 -5.43 -6.66
C THR A 263 10.29 -5.84 -7.25
N ASN A 264 11.36 -5.26 -6.70
CA ASN A 264 12.73 -5.66 -7.02
C ASN A 264 13.18 -6.88 -6.22
N ASP A 265 12.43 -7.27 -5.18
CA ASP A 265 12.72 -8.43 -4.36
C ASP A 265 12.27 -9.73 -5.07
N PRO A 266 13.21 -10.62 -5.45
CA PRO A 266 12.88 -11.85 -6.16
C PRO A 266 11.95 -12.79 -5.37
N PHE A 267 12.08 -12.80 -4.03
CA PHE A 267 11.23 -13.62 -3.17
C PHE A 267 9.78 -13.12 -3.17
N LEU A 268 9.56 -11.80 -3.05
CA LEU A 268 8.23 -11.21 -3.15
C LEU A 268 7.65 -11.38 -4.56
N ARG A 269 8.47 -11.28 -5.61
CA ARG A 269 8.03 -11.51 -6.98
C ARG A 269 7.46 -12.92 -7.15
N ASN A 270 8.16 -13.93 -6.64
CA ASN A 270 7.68 -15.31 -6.67
C ASN A 270 6.38 -15.47 -5.85
N MET A 271 6.26 -14.83 -4.69
CA MET A 271 5.00 -14.82 -3.93
C MET A 271 3.86 -14.18 -4.72
N HIS A 272 4.13 -13.09 -5.48
CA HIS A 272 3.13 -12.45 -6.34
C HIS A 272 2.64 -13.40 -7.44
N GLU A 273 3.54 -14.18 -8.03
CA GLU A 273 3.20 -15.15 -9.08
C GLU A 273 2.42 -16.34 -8.54
N VAL A 274 2.70 -16.77 -7.32
CA VAL A 274 1.93 -17.81 -6.64
C VAL A 274 0.53 -17.32 -6.29
N ALA A 275 0.42 -16.14 -5.64
CA ALA A 275 -0.88 -15.63 -5.21
C ALA A 275 -1.77 -15.22 -6.38
N TYR A 276 -1.18 -14.59 -7.39
CA TYR A 276 -1.88 -14.06 -8.56
C TYR A 276 -1.11 -14.42 -9.83
N PRO A 277 -1.27 -15.62 -10.38
CA PRO A 277 -0.75 -15.96 -11.71
C PRO A 277 -1.20 -14.95 -12.77
N LEU A 278 -0.43 -14.73 -13.81
CA LEU A 278 -0.74 -13.72 -14.84
C LEU A 278 -2.15 -13.83 -15.41
N LYS A 279 -2.67 -15.05 -15.58
CA LYS A 279 -4.04 -15.31 -16.04
C LYS A 279 -5.13 -14.85 -15.08
N ASP A 280 -4.78 -14.69 -13.80
CA ASP A 280 -5.66 -14.33 -12.70
C ASP A 280 -5.50 -12.86 -12.30
N ARG A 281 -4.88 -12.05 -13.17
CA ARG A 281 -4.71 -10.60 -12.98
C ARG A 281 -5.52 -9.85 -14.03
N TYR A 282 -6.31 -8.90 -13.58
CA TYR A 282 -6.84 -7.88 -14.46
C TYR A 282 -5.93 -6.66 -14.37
N VAL A 283 -5.23 -6.36 -15.45
CA VAL A 283 -4.40 -5.15 -15.55
C VAL A 283 -5.09 -4.22 -16.54
N SER A 284 -5.54 -3.08 -16.02
CA SER A 284 -6.15 -2.06 -16.86
C SER A 284 -5.15 -1.53 -17.90
N PRO A 285 -5.61 -1.22 -19.11
CA PRO A 285 -4.79 -0.46 -20.06
C PRO A 285 -4.24 0.81 -19.42
N PRO A 286 -3.08 1.29 -19.85
CA PRO A 286 -2.52 2.53 -19.33
C PRO A 286 -3.50 3.69 -19.55
N LEU A 287 -3.76 4.44 -18.47
CA LEU A 287 -4.60 5.63 -18.54
C LEU A 287 -3.86 6.74 -19.30
N LYS A 288 -4.64 7.74 -19.75
CA LYS A 288 -4.09 8.94 -20.39
C LYS A 288 -2.96 9.54 -19.56
N LYS A 289 -1.87 9.87 -20.21
CA LYS A 289 -0.73 10.56 -19.60
C LYS A 289 -1.02 12.05 -19.57
N TYR A 290 -1.02 12.64 -18.38
CA TYR A 290 -1.34 14.07 -18.19
C TYR A 290 -0.30 14.81 -17.34
N VAL A 291 0.58 14.12 -16.64
CA VAL A 291 1.58 14.72 -15.75
C VAL A 291 2.84 15.07 -16.51
N ASN A 292 3.35 16.27 -16.35
CA ASN A 292 4.69 16.67 -16.77
C ASN A 292 5.67 16.41 -15.63
N SER A 293 6.77 15.72 -15.90
CA SER A 293 7.79 15.37 -14.90
C SER A 293 9.07 16.15 -15.13
N PHE A 294 9.63 16.70 -14.05
CA PHE A 294 10.84 17.50 -14.06
C PHE A 294 11.84 16.93 -13.06
N ALA A 295 13.03 16.58 -13.53
CA ALA A 295 14.17 16.23 -12.69
C ALA A 295 14.99 17.50 -12.41
N ILE A 296 15.08 17.93 -11.18
CA ILE A 296 15.75 19.15 -10.77
C ILE A 296 17.16 18.80 -10.29
N HIS A 297 18.14 19.07 -11.12
CA HIS A 297 19.55 18.82 -10.84
C HIS A 297 20.16 19.92 -10.01
N TYR A 298 20.93 19.55 -8.98
CA TYR A 298 21.69 20.46 -8.12
C TYR A 298 23.00 19.82 -7.65
N ARG A 299 23.89 20.62 -7.04
CA ARG A 299 25.19 20.19 -6.52
C ARG A 299 25.43 20.68 -5.10
N PHE A 300 26.39 20.07 -4.43
CA PHE A 300 26.96 20.58 -3.18
C PHE A 300 28.31 21.33 -3.43
N ASP A 301 28.52 22.42 -2.72
CA ASP A 301 29.86 23.12 -2.72
C ASP A 301 30.93 22.20 -2.10
N LYS A 302 30.55 21.49 -1.03
CA LYS A 302 31.43 20.56 -0.31
C LYS A 302 30.79 19.18 -0.15
N PRO A 303 30.75 18.38 -1.23
CA PRO A 303 30.07 17.08 -1.22
C PRO A 303 30.65 16.10 -0.20
N ASP A 304 31.94 16.20 0.13
CA ASP A 304 32.59 15.36 1.14
C ASP A 304 32.06 15.55 2.57
N ARG A 305 31.36 16.67 2.85
CA ARG A 305 30.71 16.92 4.14
C ARG A 305 29.33 16.31 4.25
N ILE A 306 28.79 15.79 3.17
CA ILE A 306 27.46 15.21 3.11
C ILE A 306 27.56 13.70 3.33
N ARG A 307 27.03 13.23 4.44
CA ARG A 307 26.95 11.78 4.69
C ARG A 307 25.83 11.17 3.86
N THR A 308 26.15 10.09 3.18
CA THR A 308 25.21 9.35 2.32
C THR A 308 24.79 7.99 2.89
N SER A 309 25.28 7.66 4.10
CA SER A 309 24.95 6.40 4.80
C SER A 309 24.86 6.63 6.30
N GLU A 310 24.09 5.76 6.97
CA GLU A 310 24.05 5.72 8.45
C GLU A 310 25.35 5.12 9.03
N TYR A 311 25.63 5.41 10.30
CA TYR A 311 26.76 4.86 11.00
C TYR A 311 26.73 3.32 11.00
N GLY A 312 27.86 2.70 10.64
CA GLY A 312 27.98 1.25 10.56
C GLY A 312 27.29 0.60 9.38
N SER A 313 26.82 1.36 8.41
CA SER A 313 26.20 0.87 7.18
C SER A 313 26.87 1.47 5.95
N ASN A 314 27.09 0.64 4.92
CA ASN A 314 27.52 1.09 3.60
C ASN A 314 26.31 1.37 2.66
N ASN A 315 25.09 1.19 3.15
CA ASN A 315 23.90 1.42 2.34
C ASN A 315 23.53 2.91 2.32
N TYR A 316 23.09 3.36 1.16
CA TYR A 316 22.60 4.73 1.00
C TYR A 316 21.42 5.01 1.96
N SER A 317 21.46 6.15 2.63
CA SER A 317 20.40 6.67 3.50
C SER A 317 20.13 8.14 3.17
N HIS A 318 18.93 8.43 2.67
CA HIS A 318 18.53 9.83 2.45
C HIS A 318 18.37 10.59 3.78
N ASN A 319 18.06 9.89 4.86
CA ASN A 319 18.05 10.48 6.22
C ASN A 319 19.41 11.08 6.58
N ALA A 320 20.52 10.38 6.28
CA ALA A 320 21.86 10.88 6.54
C ALA A 320 22.18 12.12 5.69
N VAL A 321 21.70 12.16 4.45
CA VAL A 321 21.84 13.34 3.57
C VAL A 321 21.08 14.53 4.14
N GLU A 322 19.79 14.39 4.46
CA GLU A 322 18.99 15.47 5.05
C GLU A 322 19.54 15.94 6.41
N ALA A 323 19.97 15.01 7.26
CA ALA A 323 20.61 15.37 8.53
C ALA A 323 21.90 16.18 8.32
N SER A 324 22.69 15.86 7.27
CA SER A 324 23.89 16.63 6.94
C SER A 324 23.54 18.04 6.46
N ILE A 325 22.48 18.19 5.68
CA ILE A 325 21.95 19.50 5.26
C ILE A 325 21.50 20.31 6.48
N LEU A 326 20.70 19.72 7.36
CA LEU A 326 20.15 20.39 8.56
C LEU A 326 21.22 20.81 9.58
N ASN A 327 22.33 20.09 9.65
CA ASN A 327 23.45 20.40 10.54
C ASN A 327 24.28 21.64 10.11
N ASN A 328 24.07 22.15 8.91
CA ASN A 328 24.72 23.33 8.41
C ASN A 328 23.71 24.42 7.98
N LYS A 329 23.72 25.55 8.64
CA LYS A 329 22.73 26.63 8.41
C LYS A 329 22.79 27.17 6.97
N GLU A 330 23.98 27.34 6.40
CA GLU A 330 24.16 27.84 5.04
C GLU A 330 23.60 26.84 4.02
N THR A 331 23.96 25.55 4.16
CA THR A 331 23.46 24.50 3.30
C THR A 331 21.93 24.33 3.46
N THR A 332 21.41 24.42 4.69
CA THR A 332 19.96 24.41 4.92
C THR A 332 19.28 25.54 4.16
N TYR A 333 19.78 26.76 4.30
CA TYR A 333 19.21 27.94 3.63
C TYR A 333 19.28 27.80 2.11
N ALA A 334 20.39 27.34 1.56
CA ALA A 334 20.55 27.10 0.14
C ALA A 334 19.56 26.00 -0.36
N TYR A 335 19.34 24.95 0.44
CA TYR A 335 18.37 23.91 0.11
C TYR A 335 16.92 24.43 0.13
N LEU A 336 16.58 25.27 1.09
CA LEU A 336 15.28 25.94 1.14
C LEU A 336 15.07 26.86 -0.07
N ASN A 337 16.11 27.56 -0.52
CA ASN A 337 16.07 28.37 -1.73
C ASN A 337 15.92 27.52 -3.02
N LEU A 338 16.48 26.31 -3.05
CA LEU A 338 16.23 25.37 -4.16
C LEU A 338 14.77 24.94 -4.20
N ILE A 339 14.16 24.65 -3.05
CA ILE A 339 12.72 24.34 -2.97
C ILE A 339 11.88 25.52 -3.44
N ASP A 340 12.23 26.72 -3.00
CA ASP A 340 11.60 27.97 -3.42
C ASP A 340 11.69 28.21 -4.93
N TYR A 341 12.87 27.99 -5.50
CA TYR A 341 13.07 28.07 -6.95
C TYR A 341 12.10 27.15 -7.69
N VAL A 342 11.97 25.89 -7.25
CA VAL A 342 11.03 24.92 -7.86
C VAL A 342 9.58 25.36 -7.73
N LEU A 343 9.19 25.90 -6.59
CA LEU A 343 7.85 26.48 -6.42
C LEU A 343 7.63 27.68 -7.34
N SER A 344 8.61 28.55 -7.50
CA SER A 344 8.51 29.76 -8.33
C SER A 344 8.34 29.46 -9.81
N ILE A 345 9.03 28.45 -10.34
CA ILE A 345 8.92 28.05 -11.75
C ILE A 345 7.69 27.19 -12.05
N GLY A 346 7.17 26.47 -11.06
CA GLY A 346 6.01 25.58 -11.18
C GLY A 346 4.74 26.20 -10.58
N TYR A 347 4.51 25.97 -9.31
CA TYR A 347 3.25 26.26 -8.62
C TYR A 347 2.92 27.76 -8.57
N LEU A 348 3.84 28.61 -8.13
CA LEU A 348 3.59 30.04 -7.94
C LEU A 348 3.42 30.80 -9.27
N LYS A 349 4.06 30.33 -10.34
CA LYS A 349 3.95 30.92 -11.67
C LYS A 349 2.50 30.90 -12.20
N SER A 350 1.72 29.92 -11.83
CA SER A 350 0.40 29.69 -12.40
C SER A 350 -0.74 30.46 -11.69
N LYS A 351 -0.50 31.11 -10.52
CA LYS A 351 -1.42 31.94 -9.70
C LYS A 351 -2.93 31.63 -9.83
N LYS A 352 -3.28 30.37 -9.98
CA LYS A 352 -4.69 29.95 -10.06
C LYS A 352 -5.21 29.76 -8.63
N LYS A 353 -6.25 30.53 -8.26
CA LYS A 353 -7.04 30.25 -7.04
C LYS A 353 -7.47 28.78 -7.02
N ASP A 354 -7.51 28.20 -5.84
CA ASP A 354 -7.96 26.83 -5.59
C ASP A 354 -7.04 25.71 -6.11
N LYS A 355 -5.81 26.00 -6.49
CA LYS A 355 -4.80 24.97 -6.82
C LYS A 355 -3.88 24.74 -5.63
N ARG A 356 -3.40 23.51 -5.49
CA ARG A 356 -2.59 23.06 -4.34
C ARG A 356 -1.27 22.46 -4.78
N CYS A 357 -0.32 22.56 -3.87
CA CYS A 357 1.01 21.96 -4.00
C CYS A 357 1.31 21.08 -2.79
N ILE A 358 1.95 19.93 -2.98
CA ILE A 358 2.54 19.14 -1.89
C ILE A 358 4.04 19.00 -2.06
N ILE A 359 4.78 19.21 -0.98
CA ILE A 359 6.23 19.07 -0.89
C ILE A 359 6.53 17.91 0.04
N PHE A 360 7.25 16.92 -0.45
CA PHE A 360 7.69 15.76 0.31
C PHE A 360 9.15 15.91 0.72
N ALA A 361 9.43 15.98 2.02
CA ALA A 361 10.74 15.81 2.61
C ALA A 361 10.86 14.45 3.31
N TYR A 362 12.05 14.06 3.70
CA TYR A 362 12.28 12.78 4.36
C TYR A 362 11.94 12.85 5.85
N SER A 363 12.50 13.84 6.55
CA SER A 363 12.36 14.01 8.01
C SER A 363 11.27 15.00 8.40
N VAL A 364 10.71 14.79 9.58
CA VAL A 364 9.74 15.72 10.19
C VAL A 364 10.39 17.09 10.45
N GLU A 365 11.69 17.10 10.80
CA GLU A 365 12.45 18.32 11.05
C GLU A 365 12.59 19.16 9.76
N MET A 366 12.94 18.53 8.62
CA MET A 366 13.00 19.23 7.33
C MET A 366 11.60 19.74 6.94
N CYS A 367 10.54 18.96 7.14
CA CYS A 367 9.17 19.44 6.88
C CYS A 367 8.86 20.71 7.68
N THR A 368 9.29 20.78 8.94
CA THR A 368 9.09 21.96 9.79
C THR A 368 9.88 23.16 9.25
N LYS A 369 11.15 22.97 8.88
CA LYS A 369 11.98 24.04 8.31
C LYS A 369 11.44 24.57 6.99
N VAL A 370 10.98 23.69 6.11
CA VAL A 370 10.36 24.10 4.85
C VAL A 370 9.08 24.89 5.10
N LYS A 371 8.22 24.41 6.02
CA LYS A 371 6.98 25.12 6.39
C LYS A 371 7.28 26.51 6.93
N GLU A 372 8.17 26.65 7.91
CA GLU A 372 8.55 27.93 8.52
C GLU A 372 9.13 28.92 7.49
N PHE A 373 9.99 28.43 6.60
CA PHE A 373 10.60 29.24 5.55
C PHE A 373 9.57 29.77 4.56
N LEU A 374 8.68 28.90 4.07
CA LEU A 374 7.67 29.26 3.09
C LEU A 374 6.59 30.17 3.68
N GLU A 375 6.15 29.91 4.91
CA GLU A 375 5.19 30.76 5.63
C GLU A 375 5.74 32.17 5.85
N GLY A 376 7.03 32.29 6.18
CA GLY A 376 7.68 33.59 6.32
C GLY A 376 7.89 34.34 5.00
N LYS A 377 8.11 33.58 3.90
CA LYS A 377 8.37 34.18 2.58
C LYS A 377 7.10 34.49 1.80
N TYR A 378 6.05 33.71 1.98
CA TYR A 378 4.77 33.78 1.26
C TYR A 378 3.59 33.84 2.24
N PRO A 379 3.45 34.92 3.03
CA PRO A 379 2.39 35.03 4.05
C PRO A 379 0.98 35.06 3.46
N GLU A 380 0.86 35.28 2.14
CA GLU A 380 -0.41 35.24 1.41
C GLU A 380 -0.92 33.84 1.09
N TYR A 381 -0.09 32.79 1.28
CA TYR A 381 -0.47 31.39 1.07
C TYR A 381 -0.70 30.67 2.39
N ASP A 382 -1.71 29.80 2.43
CA ASP A 382 -1.94 28.88 3.56
C ASP A 382 -0.95 27.70 3.48
N VAL A 383 0.19 27.83 4.20
CA VAL A 383 1.25 26.81 4.27
C VAL A 383 1.11 26.00 5.52
N ARG A 384 0.79 24.70 5.39
CA ARG A 384 0.65 23.81 6.55
C ARG A 384 1.54 22.57 6.45
N ARG A 385 1.97 22.08 7.61
CA ARG A 385 2.64 20.79 7.73
C ARG A 385 1.60 19.70 8.00
N TYR A 386 1.84 18.51 7.42
CA TYR A 386 1.06 17.31 7.71
C TYR A 386 1.98 16.11 7.94
N VAL A 387 2.33 15.84 9.21
CA VAL A 387 3.17 14.71 9.62
C VAL A 387 2.66 14.13 10.94
N GLY A 388 2.60 12.78 11.04
CA GLY A 388 2.24 12.07 12.28
C GLY A 388 0.95 12.57 12.91
N PRO A 389 1.02 13.29 14.04
CA PRO A 389 -0.16 13.72 14.82
C PRO A 389 -0.82 15.01 14.28
N ASP A 390 -0.31 15.59 13.18
CA ASP A 390 -0.91 16.83 12.66
C ASP A 390 -2.36 16.60 12.19
N PRO A 391 -3.27 17.57 12.36
CA PRO A 391 -4.67 17.44 11.99
C PRO A 391 -4.87 17.12 10.50
N TYR A 392 -5.82 16.25 10.18
CA TYR A 392 -6.14 15.86 8.80
C TYR A 392 -6.57 17.05 7.93
N GLU A 393 -7.17 18.07 8.55
CA GLU A 393 -7.56 19.31 7.90
C GLU A 393 -6.38 20.02 7.24
N ASN A 394 -5.17 19.91 7.80
CA ASN A 394 -3.95 20.48 7.22
C ASN A 394 -3.69 19.93 5.81
N LEU A 395 -3.98 18.64 5.59
CA LEU A 395 -3.84 18.01 4.28
C LEU A 395 -4.95 18.43 3.31
N MET A 396 -6.16 18.65 3.82
CA MET A 396 -7.34 18.87 2.99
C MET A 396 -7.63 20.33 2.70
N GLN A 397 -7.08 21.28 3.46
CA GLN A 397 -7.40 22.69 3.32
C GLN A 397 -6.23 23.55 2.84
N ALA A 398 -4.99 23.22 3.22
CA ALA A 398 -3.82 24.02 2.88
C ALA A 398 -3.61 24.17 1.37
N GLU A 399 -3.08 25.32 0.96
CA GLU A 399 -2.66 25.59 -0.43
C GLU A 399 -1.29 24.97 -0.71
N ILE A 400 -0.35 25.08 0.24
CA ILE A 400 0.96 24.44 0.19
C ILE A 400 1.09 23.48 1.37
N ILE A 401 1.21 22.21 1.08
CA ILE A 401 1.30 21.15 2.08
C ILE A 401 2.75 20.69 2.17
N VAL A 402 3.30 20.57 3.36
CA VAL A 402 4.64 20.00 3.58
C VAL A 402 4.49 18.72 4.39
N SER A 403 4.93 17.58 3.85
CA SER A 403 4.71 16.28 4.45
C SER A 403 5.87 15.31 4.21
N THR A 404 5.87 14.18 4.91
CA THR A 404 6.73 13.04 4.56
C THR A 404 5.97 12.03 3.69
N LEU A 405 6.70 11.23 2.91
CA LEU A 405 6.07 10.16 2.10
C LEU A 405 5.28 9.16 2.96
N GLY A 406 5.73 8.91 4.20
CA GLY A 406 5.05 8.00 5.13
C GLY A 406 3.78 8.58 5.76
N SER A 407 3.77 9.87 6.08
CA SER A 407 2.70 10.51 6.85
C SER A 407 1.45 10.77 6.02
N SER A 408 1.59 11.21 4.78
CA SER A 408 0.43 11.55 3.96
C SER A 408 -0.32 10.33 3.42
N GLY A 409 0.13 9.11 3.77
CA GLY A 409 -0.49 7.86 3.31
C GLY A 409 -0.43 7.68 1.78
N THR A 410 -0.72 6.48 1.31
CA THR A 410 -0.61 6.17 -0.13
C THR A 410 -1.93 6.36 -0.89
N ALA A 411 -3.05 6.50 -0.20
CA ALA A 411 -4.40 6.47 -0.79
C ALA A 411 -5.23 7.74 -0.59
N ILE A 412 -4.64 8.83 -0.06
CA ILE A 412 -5.40 10.08 0.16
C ILE A 412 -5.43 10.87 -1.14
N ASP A 413 -6.62 11.25 -1.57
CA ASP A 413 -6.84 12.14 -2.72
C ASP A 413 -6.91 13.58 -2.23
N ILE A 414 -6.00 14.43 -2.73
CA ILE A 414 -5.95 15.85 -2.38
C ILE A 414 -6.63 16.61 -3.51
N PRO A 415 -7.77 17.25 -3.23
CA PRO A 415 -8.50 17.98 -4.27
C PRO A 415 -7.66 19.09 -4.88
N SER A 416 -7.78 19.29 -6.18
CA SER A 416 -7.13 20.38 -6.94
C SER A 416 -5.59 20.41 -6.84
N LEU A 417 -4.93 19.27 -6.56
CA LEU A 417 -3.49 19.18 -6.50
C LEU A 417 -2.88 19.29 -7.91
N THR A 418 -2.10 20.33 -8.15
CA THR A 418 -1.42 20.58 -9.44
C THR A 418 0.06 20.25 -9.43
N ASN A 419 0.71 20.39 -8.28
CA ASN A 419 2.17 20.26 -8.16
C ASN A 419 2.54 19.31 -7.04
N VAL A 420 3.45 18.39 -7.34
CA VAL A 420 4.14 17.55 -6.35
C VAL A 420 5.63 17.86 -6.45
N VAL A 421 6.25 18.17 -5.33
CA VAL A 421 7.71 18.35 -5.21
C VAL A 421 8.25 17.26 -4.30
N LEU A 422 9.05 16.36 -4.85
CA LEU A 422 9.69 15.27 -4.12
C LEU A 422 11.17 15.61 -3.91
N THR A 423 11.53 16.04 -2.71
CA THR A 423 12.92 16.38 -2.39
C THR A 423 13.74 15.14 -2.02
N THR A 424 13.07 14.04 -1.71
CA THR A 424 13.68 12.79 -1.26
C THR A 424 14.09 11.91 -2.43
N ALA A 425 15.35 11.45 -2.44
CA ALA A 425 15.81 10.45 -3.39
C ALA A 425 15.30 9.04 -2.95
N VAL A 426 14.35 8.52 -3.69
CA VAL A 426 13.69 7.22 -3.41
C VAL A 426 13.94 6.25 -4.55
N ASP A 427 14.44 5.04 -4.24
CA ASP A 427 14.61 3.94 -5.20
C ASP A 427 13.29 3.18 -5.45
N SER A 428 12.40 3.15 -4.47
CA SER A 428 11.16 2.40 -4.56
C SER A 428 10.30 2.89 -5.73
N ILE A 429 10.15 2.04 -6.75
CA ILE A 429 9.23 2.27 -7.88
C ILE A 429 7.82 2.57 -7.35
N GLN A 430 7.38 1.84 -6.34
CA GLN A 430 6.09 2.00 -5.72
C GLN A 430 5.89 3.40 -5.12
N SER A 431 6.85 3.88 -4.30
CA SER A 431 6.77 5.21 -3.67
C SER A 431 6.75 6.32 -4.74
N ASN A 432 7.54 6.17 -5.79
CA ASN A 432 7.57 7.11 -6.90
C ASN A 432 6.24 7.14 -7.68
N VAL A 433 5.67 5.96 -7.98
CA VAL A 433 4.36 5.84 -8.65
C VAL A 433 3.23 6.40 -7.80
N GLN A 434 3.27 6.18 -6.49
CA GLN A 434 2.27 6.71 -5.57
C GLN A 434 2.36 8.24 -5.45
N SER A 435 3.56 8.79 -5.39
CA SER A 435 3.77 10.24 -5.37
C SER A 435 3.27 10.91 -6.66
N LEU A 436 3.63 10.35 -7.82
CA LEU A 436 3.10 10.79 -9.11
C LEU A 436 1.57 10.64 -9.19
N GLY A 437 1.06 9.53 -8.70
CA GLY A 437 -0.35 9.17 -8.73
C GLY A 437 -1.26 10.00 -7.83
N ARG A 438 -0.72 10.97 -7.07
CA ARG A 438 -1.53 11.97 -6.35
C ARG A 438 -2.07 13.03 -7.28
N LEU A 439 -1.34 13.32 -8.35
CA LEU A 439 -1.81 14.23 -9.39
C LEU A 439 -2.98 13.59 -10.15
N ARG A 440 -3.96 14.40 -10.47
CA ARG A 440 -5.14 14.02 -11.27
C ARG A 440 -5.20 14.88 -12.52
N GLU A 441 -5.84 14.36 -13.56
CA GLU A 441 -6.20 15.22 -14.67
C GLU A 441 -7.25 16.25 -14.20
N LEU A 442 -6.93 17.50 -14.33
CA LEU A 442 -7.80 18.62 -13.94
C LEU A 442 -8.33 19.34 -15.17
N ASP A 443 -9.57 19.82 -15.06
CA ASP A 443 -10.23 20.63 -16.10
C ASP A 443 -10.14 19.99 -17.51
N ASN A 444 -10.34 18.67 -17.60
CA ASN A 444 -10.20 17.87 -18.83
C ASN A 444 -8.83 18.02 -19.53
N GLY A 445 -7.77 18.22 -18.75
CA GLY A 445 -6.39 18.37 -19.22
C GLY A 445 -5.98 19.81 -19.55
N ASN A 446 -6.85 20.80 -19.31
CA ASN A 446 -6.54 22.22 -19.54
C ASN A 446 -5.65 22.81 -18.43
N THR A 447 -5.68 22.21 -17.22
CA THR A 447 -4.78 22.60 -16.13
C THR A 447 -3.60 21.62 -16.11
N PRO A 448 -2.36 22.11 -16.36
CA PRO A 448 -1.17 21.26 -16.29
C PRO A 448 -0.95 20.76 -14.87
N THR A 449 -0.52 19.51 -14.75
CA THR A 449 -0.09 18.92 -13.49
C THR A 449 1.38 18.54 -13.60
N GLU A 450 2.16 18.85 -12.55
CA GLU A 450 3.61 18.79 -12.57
C GLU A 450 4.17 17.98 -11.40
N PHE A 451 5.10 17.11 -11.71
CA PHE A 451 5.84 16.31 -10.75
C PHE A 451 7.32 16.68 -10.81
N HIS A 452 7.80 17.37 -9.79
CA HIS A 452 9.19 17.76 -9.65
C HIS A 452 9.89 16.84 -8.67
N TYR A 453 11.12 16.42 -8.97
CA TYR A 453 11.93 15.67 -8.01
C TYR A 453 13.40 16.05 -8.09
N PHE A 454 14.09 15.93 -6.96
CA PHE A 454 15.46 16.40 -6.79
C PHE A 454 16.48 15.31 -7.15
N VAL A 455 17.56 15.73 -7.81
CA VAL A 455 18.69 14.90 -8.23
C VAL A 455 19.98 15.62 -7.88
N CYS A 456 20.72 15.15 -6.87
CA CYS A 456 22.04 15.65 -6.58
C CYS A 456 23.07 14.97 -7.50
N GLU A 457 23.82 15.77 -8.25
CA GLU A 457 24.84 15.26 -9.20
C GLU A 457 26.06 14.68 -8.50
N ASP A 458 26.35 15.12 -7.26
CA ASP A 458 27.50 14.66 -6.46
C ASP A 458 27.24 13.37 -5.70
N ILE A 459 25.99 12.86 -5.69
CA ILE A 459 25.62 11.62 -5.02
C ILE A 459 25.33 10.53 -6.05
N PRO A 460 26.22 9.54 -6.25
CA PRO A 460 26.06 8.50 -7.28
C PRO A 460 24.71 7.76 -7.19
N LYS A 461 24.19 7.53 -5.97
CA LYS A 461 22.88 6.89 -5.78
C LYS A 461 21.70 7.72 -6.27
N HIS A 462 21.80 9.06 -6.23
CA HIS A 462 20.76 9.92 -6.81
C HIS A 462 20.70 9.77 -8.34
N LEU A 463 21.86 9.67 -8.99
CA LEU A 463 21.94 9.45 -10.45
C LEU A 463 21.42 8.06 -10.84
N GLU A 464 21.76 7.01 -10.06
CA GLU A 464 21.24 5.66 -10.26
C GLU A 464 19.70 5.62 -10.13
N TYR A 465 19.16 6.26 -9.07
CA TYR A 465 17.72 6.33 -8.84
C TYR A 465 17.00 7.19 -9.86
N HIS A 466 17.64 8.26 -10.32
CA HIS A 466 17.13 9.09 -11.41
C HIS A 466 16.96 8.30 -12.70
N GLN A 467 17.97 7.52 -13.11
CA GLN A 467 17.88 6.69 -14.32
C GLN A 467 16.73 5.70 -14.26
N ARG A 468 16.58 4.98 -13.14
CA ARG A 468 15.45 4.06 -12.94
C ARG A 468 14.09 4.77 -12.93
N LYS A 469 14.05 5.96 -12.32
CA LYS A 469 12.84 6.79 -12.27
C LYS A 469 12.46 7.30 -13.66
N LYS A 470 13.42 7.69 -14.47
CA LYS A 470 13.22 8.11 -15.87
C LYS A 470 12.59 7.01 -16.71
N GLU A 471 13.10 5.78 -16.61
CA GLU A 471 12.52 4.61 -17.29
C GLU A 471 11.07 4.34 -16.86
N MET A 472 10.79 4.41 -15.59
CA MET A 472 9.44 4.24 -15.04
C MET A 472 8.48 5.35 -15.46
N LEU A 473 8.92 6.62 -15.38
CA LEU A 473 8.09 7.79 -15.68
C LEU A 473 7.83 7.95 -17.18
N SER A 474 8.74 7.50 -18.06
CA SER A 474 8.55 7.52 -19.51
C SER A 474 7.26 6.81 -19.95
N GLN A 475 6.84 5.80 -19.19
CA GLN A 475 5.60 5.07 -19.44
C GLN A 475 4.34 5.74 -18.87
N ARG A 476 4.48 6.71 -17.94
CA ARG A 476 3.39 7.27 -17.14
C ARG A 476 3.22 8.78 -17.24
N ALA A 477 4.30 9.50 -17.51
CA ALA A 477 4.27 10.95 -17.68
C ALA A 477 4.00 11.32 -19.14
N LYS A 478 3.39 12.50 -19.34
CA LYS A 478 3.16 13.13 -20.64
C LYS A 478 4.49 13.63 -21.22
N SER A 479 5.31 14.24 -20.37
CA SER A 479 6.64 14.73 -20.72
C SER A 479 7.61 14.46 -19.58
N PHE A 480 8.89 14.41 -19.92
CA PHE A 480 9.98 14.26 -18.97
C PHE A 480 11.11 15.23 -19.34
N ILE A 481 11.51 16.08 -18.41
CA ILE A 481 12.48 17.16 -18.63
C ILE A 481 13.53 17.16 -17.52
N ASP A 482 14.80 17.13 -17.88
CA ASP A 482 15.91 17.38 -16.98
C ASP A 482 16.16 18.89 -16.89
N VAL A 483 16.12 19.45 -15.68
CA VAL A 483 16.31 20.88 -15.38
C VAL A 483 17.57 21.04 -14.54
N TYR A 484 18.59 21.61 -15.11
CA TYR A 484 19.82 21.96 -14.40
C TYR A 484 19.64 23.32 -13.75
N SER A 485 19.37 23.31 -12.46
CA SER A 485 18.98 24.53 -11.71
C SER A 485 20.10 25.51 -11.50
N GLY A 486 21.36 25.06 -11.61
CA GLY A 486 22.55 25.89 -11.29
C GLY A 486 22.76 26.09 -9.79
N HIS A 487 21.91 25.54 -8.92
CA HIS A 487 22.06 25.66 -7.47
C HIS A 487 23.21 24.80 -6.96
N VAL A 488 24.07 25.44 -6.16
CA VAL A 488 25.15 24.83 -5.40
C VAL A 488 24.86 25.09 -3.92
N LEU A 489 24.74 24.00 -3.13
CA LEU A 489 24.32 24.03 -1.72
C LEU A 489 25.52 24.02 -0.77
#